data_c20e1a086e79f2bac0ccf21eede44a4c
#
_entry.id   c20e1a086e79f2bac0ccf21eede44a4c
#
_cell.length_a   1.000
_cell.length_b   1.000
_cell.length_c   1.000
_cell.angle_alpha   90.00
_cell.angle_beta   90.00
_cell.angle_gamma   90.00
#
_symmetry.space_group_name_H-M   'P 1'
#
loop_
_entity.id
_entity.type
_entity.pdbx_description
1 polymer ?
#
loop_
_entity_poly.entity_id
_entity_poly.type
_entity_poly.pdbx_seq_one_letter_code
_entity_poly.pdbx_strand_id
1 'polypeptide(L)'
;MKTSQVISLCLLVVVFGQSSGMTTGIGAKNLTSLLGGRNLIGHTSFKESLQELQQQLQVNEIERHPCSCAVFLSGQFTKGSKEAPRGSPALIHEHEETFQCTLLGLKQCTNWCLESLVKHLPNSGPLLCAAIDRDCHKERAYLFVENCNGTWINTNFSAGREYCCKDGVPYKCPLLPSITAGKSL
;
A
#
# COMPACT_ATOMS: atom_id res chain seq x y z
N MET A 1 27.71 -10.24 35.45
CA MET A 1 28.54 -11.45 35.27
C MET A 1 28.22 -12.03 33.90
N LYS A 2 29.21 -11.94 33.04
CA LYS A 2 29.71 -12.96 32.07
C LYS A 2 28.76 -13.32 30.95
N THR A 3 29.06 -12.90 29.78
CA THR A 3 29.92 -13.42 28.69
C THR A 3 29.11 -14.26 27.73
N SER A 4 29.22 -14.30 26.45
CA SER A 4 30.34 -14.08 25.56
C SER A 4 29.85 -14.40 24.16
N GLN A 5 30.24 -13.61 23.22
CA GLN A 5 30.73 -13.98 21.89
C GLN A 5 30.41 -15.38 21.35
N VAL A 6 29.85 -15.46 20.13
CA VAL A 6 30.48 -16.26 19.07
C VAL A 6 30.27 -15.58 17.73
N ILE A 7 31.33 -15.01 17.25
CA ILE A 7 31.58 -14.68 15.86
C ILE A 7 31.83 -16.02 15.17
N SER A 8 31.05 -16.35 14.16
CA SER A 8 31.42 -17.41 13.22
C SER A 8 31.49 -16.85 11.81
N LEU A 9 32.71 -16.61 11.46
CA LEU A 9 33.23 -16.37 10.12
C LEU A 9 33.01 -17.64 9.28
N CYS A 10 32.31 -17.55 8.18
CA CYS A 10 32.46 -18.52 7.10
C CYS A 10 32.74 -17.79 5.80
N LEU A 11 34.04 -17.76 5.52
CA LEU A 11 34.67 -17.42 4.26
C LEU A 11 34.39 -18.50 3.20
N LEU A 12 34.11 -18.03 1.97
CA LEU A 12 34.57 -18.55 0.69
C LEU A 12 34.20 -19.99 0.27
N VAL A 13 33.44 -20.10 -0.79
CA VAL A 13 33.90 -20.86 -1.95
C VAL A 13 33.41 -20.20 -3.23
N VAL A 14 34.31 -19.57 -3.95
CA VAL A 14 34.21 -19.27 -5.37
C VAL A 14 34.50 -20.57 -6.10
N VAL A 15 33.52 -21.15 -6.75
CA VAL A 15 33.75 -22.22 -7.72
C VAL A 15 33.52 -21.68 -9.12
N PHE A 16 34.62 -21.47 -9.81
CA PHE A 16 34.67 -21.35 -11.25
C PHE A 16 34.17 -22.64 -11.89
N GLY A 17 33.05 -22.60 -12.57
CA GLY A 17 32.57 -23.61 -13.45
C GLY A 17 32.69 -23.13 -14.89
N GLN A 18 33.79 -23.43 -15.54
CA GLN A 18 33.90 -23.39 -17.00
C GLN A 18 33.04 -24.52 -17.56
N SER A 19 32.13 -24.21 -18.43
CA SER A 19 31.51 -25.18 -19.34
C SER A 19 31.69 -24.68 -20.76
N SER A 20 32.46 -25.47 -21.47
CA SER A 20 32.80 -25.35 -22.86
C SER A 20 31.63 -25.73 -23.77
N GLY A 21 31.44 -24.95 -24.85
CA GLY A 21 31.14 -25.52 -26.15
C GLY A 21 29.68 -25.65 -26.52
N MET A 22 29.21 -24.77 -27.40
CA MET A 22 28.69 -25.22 -28.70
C MET A 22 28.55 -24.04 -29.67
N THR A 23 29.50 -23.98 -30.59
CA THR A 23 29.48 -23.11 -31.75
C THR A 23 28.46 -23.62 -32.76
N THR A 24 27.41 -22.86 -33.01
CA THR A 24 26.69 -22.94 -34.28
C THR A 24 26.87 -21.60 -34.99
N GLY A 25 27.65 -21.65 -36.05
CA GLY A 25 27.92 -20.53 -36.92
C GLY A 25 26.65 -20.07 -37.63
N ILE A 26 26.33 -18.81 -37.44
CA ILE A 26 25.47 -18.07 -38.35
C ILE A 26 26.33 -16.96 -38.92
N GLY A 27 26.47 -17.01 -40.25
CA GLY A 27 27.41 -16.27 -41.06
C GLY A 27 27.45 -14.78 -40.80
N ALA A 28 28.64 -14.31 -40.52
CA ALA A 28 29.02 -12.92 -40.61
C ALA A 28 28.92 -12.46 -42.07
N LYS A 29 27.78 -11.94 -42.46
CA LYS A 29 27.65 -11.16 -43.71
C LYS A 29 27.66 -9.69 -43.36
N ASN A 30 28.83 -9.10 -43.57
CA ASN A 30 29.06 -7.71 -43.95
C ASN A 30 28.09 -6.65 -43.38
N LEU A 31 28.35 -6.21 -42.15
CA LEU A 31 27.80 -4.97 -41.64
C LEU A 31 28.76 -3.78 -41.81
N THR A 32 29.79 -3.92 -42.64
CA THR A 32 30.79 -2.87 -42.90
C THR A 32 30.44 -1.94 -44.06
N SER A 33 29.27 -2.12 -44.66
CA SER A 33 28.86 -1.26 -45.79
C SER A 33 27.92 -0.11 -45.47
N LEU A 34 27.52 0.09 -44.22
CA LEU A 34 26.63 1.18 -43.86
C LEU A 34 27.29 2.29 -43.00
N LEU A 35 28.61 2.16 -42.76
CA LEU A 35 29.38 3.25 -42.13
C LEU A 35 30.21 4.01 -43.15
N GLY A 36 29.59 4.37 -44.28
CA GLY A 36 30.10 5.34 -45.21
C GLY A 36 30.10 6.73 -44.57
N GLY A 37 31.27 7.14 -44.16
CA GLY A 37 31.74 8.51 -44.03
C GLY A 37 30.78 9.55 -43.45
N ARG A 38 30.94 9.84 -42.18
CA ARG A 38 30.88 11.25 -41.66
C ARG A 38 31.64 11.34 -40.35
N ASN A 39 32.78 12.03 -40.46
CA ASN A 39 33.45 12.89 -39.51
C ASN A 39 33.15 12.72 -38.00
N LEU A 40 34.22 12.36 -37.34
CA LEU A 40 34.64 12.78 -35.99
C LEU A 40 33.93 14.07 -35.46
N ILE A 41 32.74 13.90 -34.95
CA ILE A 41 32.12 14.86 -34.05
C ILE A 41 31.80 14.13 -32.79
N GLY A 42 32.68 14.29 -31.84
CA GLY A 42 32.35 14.49 -30.45
C GLY A 42 32.21 13.26 -29.59
N HIS A 43 33.33 12.86 -29.00
CA HIS A 43 33.37 12.12 -27.73
C HIS A 43 32.58 12.84 -26.60
N THR A 44 32.26 14.12 -26.79
CA THR A 44 31.43 14.94 -25.91
C THR A 44 29.95 14.60 -26.03
N SER A 45 29.44 14.41 -27.23
CA SER A 45 28.03 14.14 -27.50
C SER A 45 27.54 12.78 -26.90
N PHE A 46 28.40 11.76 -26.90
CA PHE A 46 28.05 10.47 -26.33
C PHE A 46 27.98 10.51 -24.79
N LYS A 47 28.88 11.24 -24.17
CA LYS A 47 28.84 11.48 -22.71
C LYS A 47 27.63 12.30 -22.30
N GLU A 48 27.30 13.33 -23.06
CA GLU A 48 26.09 14.13 -22.81
C GLU A 48 24.81 13.31 -22.98
N SER A 49 24.73 12.50 -24.02
CA SER A 49 23.58 11.58 -24.23
C SER A 49 23.46 10.52 -23.14
N LEU A 50 24.59 10.01 -22.63
CA LEU A 50 24.58 9.08 -21.49
C LEU A 50 24.16 9.78 -20.19
N GLN A 51 24.58 11.01 -20.00
CA GLN A 51 24.20 11.82 -18.84
C GLN A 51 22.70 12.18 -18.88
N GLU A 52 22.17 12.55 -20.05
CA GLU A 52 20.73 12.76 -20.23
C GLU A 52 19.91 11.47 -19.99
N LEU A 53 20.38 10.33 -20.50
CA LEU A 53 19.76 9.03 -20.23
C LEU A 53 19.81 8.65 -18.75
N GLN A 54 20.93 8.91 -18.08
CA GLN A 54 21.06 8.68 -16.64
C GLN A 54 20.16 9.62 -15.83
N GLN A 55 20.05 10.87 -16.27
CA GLN A 55 19.16 11.84 -15.66
C GLN A 55 17.68 11.51 -15.87
N GLN A 56 17.30 11.00 -17.05
CA GLN A 56 15.96 10.46 -17.32
C GLN A 56 15.65 9.19 -16.54
N LEU A 57 16.63 8.33 -16.29
CA LEU A 57 16.48 7.15 -15.44
C LEU A 57 16.34 7.49 -13.96
N GLN A 58 16.98 8.56 -13.49
CA GLN A 58 16.85 9.04 -12.11
C GLN A 58 15.51 9.75 -11.85
N VAL A 59 14.89 10.36 -12.86
CA VAL A 59 13.56 11.00 -12.76
C VAL A 59 12.43 9.97 -12.64
N ASN A 60 12.70 8.69 -12.90
CA ASN A 60 11.71 7.61 -12.87
C ASN A 60 11.82 6.73 -11.62
N GLU A 61 12.40 7.24 -10.54
CA GLU A 61 12.28 6.59 -9.25
C GLU A 61 10.83 6.72 -8.80
N ILE A 62 10.08 5.64 -8.99
CA ILE A 62 8.66 5.59 -8.61
C ILE A 62 8.59 5.82 -7.12
N GLU A 63 8.02 6.93 -6.74
CA GLU A 63 7.82 7.32 -5.35
C GLU A 63 7.09 6.20 -4.59
N ARG A 64 7.57 5.89 -3.40
CA ARG A 64 7.02 4.84 -2.54
C ARG A 64 6.57 5.45 -1.23
N HIS A 65 5.41 5.02 -0.75
CA HIS A 65 4.86 5.47 0.52
C HIS A 65 4.47 4.29 1.42
N PRO A 66 4.51 4.47 2.74
CA PRO A 66 3.93 3.52 3.68
C PRO A 66 2.47 3.28 3.35
N CYS A 67 1.99 2.08 3.63
CA CYS A 67 0.58 1.76 3.48
C CYS A 67 -0.12 1.93 4.83
N SER A 68 -1.02 2.90 4.91
CA SER A 68 -1.85 3.13 6.08
C SER A 68 -3.28 2.68 5.81
N CYS A 69 -3.81 1.86 6.72
CA CYS A 69 -5.20 1.40 6.74
C CYS A 69 -5.96 2.16 7.82
N ALA A 70 -7.17 2.60 7.52
CA ALA A 70 -8.04 3.21 8.51
C ALA A 70 -9.46 2.64 8.41
N VAL A 71 -10.13 2.58 9.56
CA VAL A 71 -11.54 2.23 9.64
C VAL A 71 -12.32 3.47 10.06
N PHE A 72 -13.23 3.91 9.19
CA PHE A 72 -14.17 4.99 9.49
C PHE A 72 -15.59 4.45 9.54
N LEU A 73 -16.39 5.05 10.42
CA LEU A 73 -17.80 4.74 10.54
C LEU A 73 -18.64 5.55 9.54
N SER A 74 -19.78 5.01 9.15
CA SER A 74 -20.67 5.63 8.14
C SER A 74 -21.15 7.05 8.53
N GLY A 75 -21.17 7.40 9.79
CA GLY A 75 -21.47 8.75 10.26
C GLY A 75 -20.35 9.78 10.04
N GLN A 76 -19.13 9.32 9.69
CA GLN A 76 -17.97 10.19 9.53
C GLN A 76 -17.79 10.70 8.08
N PHE A 77 -18.50 10.16 7.11
CA PHE A 77 -18.36 10.55 5.70
C PHE A 77 -19.68 10.40 4.94
N THR A 78 -19.78 11.09 3.82
CA THR A 78 -20.91 10.95 2.90
C THR A 78 -20.57 9.95 1.80
N LYS A 79 -21.36 8.90 1.66
CA LYS A 79 -21.13 7.88 0.63
C LYS A 79 -21.12 8.51 -0.78
N GLY A 80 -20.06 8.23 -1.53
CA GLY A 80 -19.86 8.80 -2.87
C GLY A 80 -19.23 10.20 -2.89
N SER A 81 -19.06 10.85 -1.74
CA SER A 81 -18.29 12.10 -1.65
C SER A 81 -16.79 11.83 -1.83
N LYS A 82 -16.08 12.82 -2.39
CA LYS A 82 -14.61 12.86 -2.45
C LYS A 82 -13.99 13.57 -1.24
N GLU A 83 -14.82 14.10 -0.36
CA GLU A 83 -14.36 14.77 0.86
C GLU A 83 -13.74 13.76 1.82
N ALA A 84 -12.70 14.21 2.53
CA ALA A 84 -12.08 13.41 3.57
C ALA A 84 -13.09 13.09 4.69
N PRO A 85 -13.00 11.91 5.33
CA PRO A 85 -13.81 11.61 6.50
C PRO A 85 -13.58 12.63 7.62
N ARG A 86 -14.61 12.88 8.41
CA ARG A 86 -14.55 13.82 9.55
C ARG A 86 -14.03 13.11 10.79
N GLY A 87 -13.18 13.82 11.53
CA GLY A 87 -12.62 13.31 12.77
C GLY A 87 -11.59 12.21 12.57
N SER A 88 -11.18 11.59 13.65
CA SER A 88 -10.19 10.52 13.65
C SER A 88 -10.80 9.19 13.22
N PRO A 89 -10.05 8.31 12.55
CA PRO A 89 -10.49 6.97 12.28
C PRO A 89 -10.72 6.19 13.58
N ALA A 90 -11.69 5.27 13.57
CA ALA A 90 -11.93 4.38 14.70
C ALA A 90 -10.74 3.42 14.93
N LEU A 91 -10.10 2.98 13.87
CA LEU A 91 -8.89 2.15 13.93
C LEU A 91 -7.94 2.62 12.83
N ILE A 92 -6.65 2.58 13.14
CA ILE A 92 -5.57 2.84 12.18
C ILE A 92 -4.53 1.73 12.29
N HIS A 93 -3.94 1.34 11.18
CA HIS A 93 -2.87 0.35 11.10
C HIS A 93 -1.94 0.68 9.95
N GLU A 94 -0.66 0.77 10.23
CA GLU A 94 0.38 1.10 9.26
C GLU A 94 1.20 -0.15 8.93
N HIS A 95 1.56 -0.30 7.67
CA HIS A 95 2.44 -1.35 7.21
C HIS A 95 3.89 -0.86 7.23
N GLU A 96 4.79 -1.73 7.64
CA GLU A 96 6.23 -1.43 7.63
C GLU A 96 6.80 -1.30 6.21
N GLU A 97 6.24 -2.04 5.25
CA GLU A 97 6.65 -1.97 3.86
C GLU A 97 5.99 -0.80 3.12
N THR A 98 6.72 -0.30 2.13
CA THR A 98 6.25 0.78 1.27
C THR A 98 5.75 0.26 -0.07
N PHE A 99 4.70 0.87 -0.62
CA PHE A 99 4.14 0.58 -1.92
C PHE A 99 4.38 1.73 -2.89
N GLN A 100 4.39 1.42 -4.18
CA GLN A 100 4.55 2.43 -5.22
C GLN A 100 3.34 3.37 -5.28
N CYS A 101 3.58 4.65 -5.57
CA CYS A 101 2.53 5.66 -5.76
C CYS A 101 1.82 5.50 -7.11
N THR A 102 1.25 4.33 -7.33
CA THR A 102 0.51 3.94 -8.53
C THR A 102 -0.83 3.34 -8.16
N LEU A 103 -1.74 3.23 -9.12
CA LEU A 103 -3.00 2.49 -8.91
C LEU A 103 -2.77 1.04 -8.50
N LEU A 104 -1.69 0.42 -8.99
CA LEU A 104 -1.32 -0.94 -8.60
C LEU A 104 -0.86 -0.99 -7.15
N GLY A 105 0.01 -0.08 -6.73
CA GLY A 105 0.47 0.01 -5.35
C GLY A 105 -0.67 0.29 -4.38
N LEU A 106 -1.61 1.18 -4.74
CA LEU A 106 -2.82 1.43 -3.94
C LEU A 106 -3.68 0.16 -3.80
N LYS A 107 -3.81 -0.62 -4.88
CA LYS A 107 -4.53 -1.90 -4.84
C LYS A 107 -3.82 -2.94 -3.97
N GLN A 108 -2.49 -3.01 -4.02
CA GLN A 108 -1.69 -3.88 -3.17
C GLN A 108 -1.85 -3.51 -1.69
N CYS A 109 -1.76 -2.23 -1.36
CA CYS A 109 -2.04 -1.70 -0.02
C CYS A 109 -3.46 -2.09 0.44
N THR A 110 -4.48 -1.88 -0.41
CA THR A 110 -5.86 -2.25 -0.08
C THR A 110 -6.01 -3.73 0.24
N ASN A 111 -5.41 -4.62 -0.56
CA ASN A 111 -5.47 -6.06 -0.33
C ASN A 111 -4.81 -6.44 0.99
N TRP A 112 -3.63 -5.88 1.26
CA TRP A 112 -2.94 -6.11 2.53
C TRP A 112 -3.79 -5.65 3.73
N CYS A 113 -4.38 -4.45 3.65
CA CYS A 113 -5.29 -3.94 4.67
C CYS A 113 -6.48 -4.88 4.91
N LEU A 114 -7.08 -5.42 3.86
CA LEU A 114 -8.18 -6.39 3.96
C LEU A 114 -7.74 -7.66 4.66
N GLU A 115 -6.60 -8.24 4.28
CA GLU A 115 -6.06 -9.46 4.90
C GLU A 115 -5.78 -9.26 6.39
N SER A 116 -5.27 -8.10 6.76
CA SER A 116 -5.00 -7.75 8.16
C SER A 116 -6.29 -7.60 8.96
N LEU A 117 -7.29 -6.92 8.43
CA LEU A 117 -8.54 -6.63 9.14
C LEU A 117 -9.48 -7.83 9.25
N VAL A 118 -9.52 -8.71 8.24
CA VAL A 118 -10.42 -9.88 8.22
C VAL A 118 -10.21 -10.78 9.44
N LYS A 119 -8.99 -10.91 9.90
CA LYS A 119 -8.63 -11.71 11.10
C LYS A 119 -9.32 -11.19 12.37
N HIS A 120 -9.60 -9.90 12.43
CA HIS A 120 -10.20 -9.24 13.60
C HIS A 120 -11.72 -9.08 13.50
N LEU A 121 -12.33 -9.39 12.35
CA LEU A 121 -13.77 -9.25 12.15
C LEU A 121 -14.64 -9.97 13.20
N PRO A 122 -14.32 -11.18 13.67
CA PRO A 122 -15.13 -11.84 14.70
C PRO A 122 -15.28 -11.02 15.99
N ASN A 123 -14.20 -10.35 16.41
CA ASN A 123 -14.12 -9.55 17.63
C ASN A 123 -14.17 -8.03 17.37
N SER A 124 -14.60 -7.61 16.19
CA SER A 124 -14.56 -6.20 15.79
C SER A 124 -15.50 -5.30 16.59
N GLY A 125 -16.58 -5.82 17.14
CA GLY A 125 -17.51 -5.04 17.97
C GLY A 125 -16.83 -4.44 19.21
N PRO A 126 -16.30 -5.27 20.11
CA PRO A 126 -15.57 -4.78 21.28
C PRO A 126 -14.40 -3.86 20.93
N LEU A 127 -13.60 -4.23 19.92
CA LEU A 127 -12.45 -3.43 19.48
C LEU A 127 -12.86 -2.05 19.00
N LEU A 128 -13.89 -1.98 18.16
CA LEU A 128 -14.36 -0.73 17.57
C LEU A 128 -15.01 0.15 18.63
N CYS A 129 -15.89 -0.39 19.49
CA CYS A 129 -16.55 0.39 20.52
C CYS A 129 -15.58 0.92 21.58
N ALA A 130 -14.51 0.19 21.88
CA ALA A 130 -13.47 0.66 22.78
C ALA A 130 -12.57 1.74 22.16
N ALA A 131 -12.47 1.77 20.82
CA ALA A 131 -11.60 2.70 20.10
C ALA A 131 -12.28 4.03 19.76
N ILE A 132 -13.60 4.07 19.61
CA ILE A 132 -14.34 5.30 19.37
C ILE A 132 -14.66 6.01 20.70
N ASP A 133 -14.55 7.33 20.68
CA ASP A 133 -14.79 8.21 21.84
C ASP A 133 -16.24 8.71 21.94
N ARG A 134 -17.17 8.08 21.23
CA ARG A 134 -18.57 8.46 21.14
C ARG A 134 -19.49 7.25 21.01
N ASP A 135 -20.73 7.43 21.39
CA ASP A 135 -21.78 6.46 21.09
C ASP A 135 -22.04 6.39 19.58
N CYS A 136 -22.41 5.20 19.11
CA CYS A 136 -22.86 5.00 17.74
C CYS A 136 -24.10 4.10 17.67
N HIS A 137 -24.94 4.34 16.68
CA HIS A 137 -26.17 3.59 16.48
C HIS A 137 -26.32 3.19 15.02
N LYS A 138 -26.29 1.88 14.75
CA LYS A 138 -26.42 1.30 13.39
C LYS A 138 -25.44 1.87 12.37
N GLU A 139 -24.22 2.14 12.79
CA GLU A 139 -23.18 2.57 11.87
C GLU A 139 -22.41 1.39 11.28
N ARG A 140 -22.00 1.50 10.02
CA ARG A 140 -21.15 0.51 9.36
C ARG A 140 -19.72 1.00 9.35
N ALA A 141 -18.78 0.07 9.53
CA ALA A 141 -17.37 0.32 9.43
C ALA A 141 -16.89 0.09 7.99
N TYR A 142 -16.16 1.05 7.45
CA TYR A 142 -15.59 1.03 6.10
C TYR A 142 -14.08 1.13 6.14
N LEU A 143 -13.43 0.39 5.25
CA LEU A 143 -12.00 0.46 5.06
C LEU A 143 -11.65 1.64 4.16
N PHE A 144 -10.72 2.44 4.63
CA PHE A 144 -10.01 3.47 3.89
C PHE A 144 -8.53 3.14 3.83
N VAL A 145 -7.88 3.56 2.78
CA VAL A 145 -6.42 3.51 2.64
C VAL A 145 -5.90 4.90 2.34
N GLU A 146 -4.74 5.22 2.88
CA GLU A 146 -4.08 6.48 2.59
C GLU A 146 -3.34 6.37 1.25
N ASN A 147 -3.49 7.39 0.41
CA ASN A 147 -2.71 7.49 -0.82
C ASN A 147 -1.41 8.26 -0.57
N CYS A 148 -0.58 8.34 -1.60
CA CYS A 148 0.71 9.04 -1.53
C CYS A 148 0.63 10.54 -1.23
N ASN A 149 -0.54 11.14 -1.32
CA ASN A 149 -0.77 12.56 -1.01
C ASN A 149 -1.32 12.77 0.41
N GLY A 150 -1.28 11.75 1.26
CA GLY A 150 -1.83 11.82 2.61
C GLY A 150 -3.36 11.94 2.66
N THR A 151 -4.05 11.45 1.63
CA THR A 151 -5.52 11.54 1.53
C THR A 151 -6.15 10.17 1.71
N TRP A 152 -7.15 10.08 2.57
CA TRP A 152 -7.92 8.86 2.78
C TRP A 152 -8.85 8.56 1.59
N ILE A 153 -8.67 7.41 0.98
CA ILE A 153 -9.47 6.90 -0.14
C ILE A 153 -10.40 5.82 0.39
N ASN A 154 -11.70 5.99 0.16
CA ASN A 154 -12.69 4.97 0.48
C ASN A 154 -12.57 3.80 -0.50
N THR A 155 -12.25 2.62 0.03
CA THR A 155 -12.14 1.39 -0.77
C THR A 155 -13.50 0.78 -1.11
N ASN A 156 -14.59 1.28 -0.52
CA ASN A 156 -15.95 0.74 -0.55
C ASN A 156 -16.11 -0.64 0.11
N PHE A 157 -15.06 -1.20 0.71
CA PHE A 157 -15.19 -2.40 1.54
C PHE A 157 -15.75 -2.04 2.90
N SER A 158 -16.69 -2.83 3.38
CA SER A 158 -17.29 -2.67 4.70
C SER A 158 -17.35 -3.99 5.46
N ALA A 159 -17.46 -3.92 6.76
CA ALA A 159 -17.53 -5.09 7.64
C ALA A 159 -18.81 -5.95 7.45
N GLY A 160 -19.73 -5.54 6.59
CA GLY A 160 -20.97 -6.28 6.31
C GLY A 160 -21.99 -6.29 7.45
N ARG A 161 -21.69 -5.68 8.60
CA ARG A 161 -22.57 -5.58 9.77
C ARG A 161 -22.68 -4.13 10.25
N GLU A 162 -23.70 -3.89 11.10
CA GLU A 162 -23.88 -2.62 11.80
C GLU A 162 -23.30 -2.73 13.21
N TYR A 163 -22.76 -1.63 13.70
CA TYR A 163 -22.23 -1.48 15.03
C TYR A 163 -23.10 -0.53 15.84
N CYS A 164 -23.35 -0.91 17.09
CA CYS A 164 -24.01 -0.11 18.09
C CYS A 164 -23.15 -0.11 19.34
N CYS A 165 -22.70 1.08 19.74
CA CYS A 165 -21.82 1.27 20.89
C CYS A 165 -22.46 2.28 21.85
N LYS A 166 -22.38 1.98 23.14
CA LYS A 166 -22.78 2.88 24.20
C LYS A 166 -21.75 2.81 25.34
N ASP A 167 -21.24 3.95 25.75
CA ASP A 167 -20.24 4.07 26.80
C ASP A 167 -19.02 3.13 26.58
N GLY A 168 -18.56 3.03 25.32
CA GLY A 168 -17.43 2.15 24.92
C GLY A 168 -17.75 0.66 24.83
N VAL A 169 -19.01 0.25 25.05
CA VAL A 169 -19.42 -1.15 25.07
C VAL A 169 -20.34 -1.45 23.87
N PRO A 170 -20.11 -2.56 23.14
CA PRO A 170 -20.99 -2.97 22.05
C PRO A 170 -22.31 -3.51 22.60
N TYR A 171 -23.39 -3.16 21.92
CA TYR A 171 -24.69 -3.78 22.18
C TYR A 171 -25.33 -4.24 20.86
N LYS A 172 -26.32 -5.14 20.97
CA LYS A 172 -27.04 -5.66 19.80
C LYS A 172 -27.87 -4.55 19.17
N CYS A 173 -27.58 -4.21 17.91
CA CYS A 173 -28.37 -3.24 17.18
C CYS A 173 -29.81 -3.70 17.03
N PRO A 174 -30.80 -2.81 17.32
CA PRO A 174 -32.22 -3.15 17.14
C PRO A 174 -32.53 -3.44 15.66
N LEU A 175 -33.29 -4.48 15.40
CA LEU A 175 -33.68 -4.88 14.05
C LEU A 175 -34.73 -3.93 13.43
N LEU A 176 -35.58 -3.33 14.27
CA LEU A 176 -36.59 -2.37 13.85
C LEU A 176 -36.14 -0.95 14.13
N PRO A 177 -36.54 0.04 13.31
CA PRO A 177 -36.39 1.43 13.69
C PRO A 177 -37.12 1.64 15.00
N SER A 178 -36.45 2.28 15.98
CA SER A 178 -37.10 2.68 17.21
C SER A 178 -38.28 3.58 16.84
N ILE A 179 -39.49 3.09 16.99
CA ILE A 179 -40.67 3.92 16.93
C ILE A 179 -40.52 4.84 18.14
N THR A 180 -40.07 6.08 17.93
CA THR A 180 -40.11 7.09 18.98
C THR A 180 -41.54 7.14 19.44
N ALA A 181 -41.76 6.70 20.70
CA ALA A 181 -43.04 6.81 21.37
C ALA A 181 -43.50 8.25 21.18
N GLY A 182 -44.65 8.40 20.49
CA GLY A 182 -45.17 9.67 20.14
C GLY A 182 -45.28 10.54 21.37
N LYS A 183 -44.92 11.81 21.25
CA LYS A 183 -45.34 12.85 22.14
C LYS A 183 -46.84 12.70 22.38
N SER A 184 -47.20 12.25 23.56
CA SER A 184 -48.55 12.48 24.07
C SER A 184 -48.74 14.00 24.19
N LEU A 185 -49.74 14.49 23.46
CA LEU A 185 -50.31 15.82 23.58
C LEU A 185 -50.73 16.12 25.00
#